data_01a5b05e0ce13c83709df615798bf92c
#
_entry.id   01a5b05e0ce13c83709df615798bf92c
#
_cell.length_a   1.000
_cell.length_b   1.000
_cell.length_c   1.000
_cell.angle_alpha   90.00
_cell.angle_beta   90.00
_cell.angle_gamma   90.00
#
_symmetry.space_group_name_H-M   'P 1'
#
loop_
_entity.id
_entity.type
_entity.pdbx_description
1 polymer ?
#
loop_
_entity_poly.entity_id
_entity_poly.type
_entity_poly.pdbx_seq_one_letter_code
_entity_poly.pdbx_strand_id
1 'polypeptide(L)'
;MEKINKRAVGFEVQLKVREASEGGESRIIEGYALKFGVRSRLLLDWWVGVYYEILEPGCITRETLDACDIMLTMFHDRQLILGRSKNGKGTLQYEIDNVGVKFWCEMPKTVDGDKALELIARGDITGCSFIYSTDEKDSENAVSYEKTGEKTEDGEEILLRHVKRIDNVYDFTITPKPAFEQTNVTKRELEDAGIVFDEKPKTSQEPKTIDLAKKREAIREIRERIGHTV
;
A
#
# COMPACT_ATOMS: atom_id res chain seq x y z
N MET A 1 8.60 22.40 3.07
CA MET A 1 7.66 21.42 2.50
C MET A 1 7.71 20.20 3.41
N GLU A 2 6.63 19.91 4.11
CA GLU A 2 6.56 18.69 4.92
C GLU A 2 6.56 17.47 3.99
N LYS A 3 7.47 16.51 4.26
CA LYS A 3 7.52 15.25 3.52
C LYS A 3 6.27 14.43 3.89
N ILE A 4 5.34 14.29 2.97
CA ILE A 4 4.18 13.41 3.14
C ILE A 4 4.68 11.97 2.99
N ASN A 5 4.63 11.20 4.07
CA ASN A 5 4.95 9.77 4.02
C ASN A 5 3.81 9.02 3.35
N LYS A 6 4.04 8.60 2.10
CA LYS A 6 3.11 7.74 1.36
C LYS A 6 3.47 6.28 1.64
N ARG A 7 2.47 5.45 1.86
CA ARG A 7 2.62 4.01 2.08
C ARG A 7 1.83 3.22 1.05
N ALA A 8 2.42 2.15 0.56
CA ALA A 8 1.76 1.14 -0.28
C ALA A 8 1.49 -0.10 0.57
N VAL A 9 0.25 -0.54 0.60
CA VAL A 9 -0.19 -1.74 1.32
C VAL A 9 -1.07 -2.55 0.40
N GLY A 10 -0.87 -3.86 0.38
CA GLY A 10 -1.63 -4.76 -0.46
C GLY A 10 -2.27 -5.91 0.34
N PHE A 11 -3.40 -6.36 -0.15
CA PHE A 11 -4.15 -7.48 0.41
C PHE A 11 -4.47 -8.50 -0.68
N GLU A 12 -4.43 -9.78 -0.33
CA GLU A 12 -5.09 -10.79 -1.16
C GLU A 12 -6.59 -10.53 -1.13
N VAL A 13 -7.13 -10.09 -2.26
CA VAL A 13 -8.56 -9.83 -2.45
C VAL A 13 -9.04 -10.66 -3.63
N GLN A 14 -10.28 -11.14 -3.55
CA GLN A 14 -10.90 -11.77 -4.73
C GLN A 14 -11.20 -10.67 -5.76
N LEU A 15 -10.24 -10.44 -6.64
CA LEU A 15 -10.44 -9.62 -7.81
C LEU A 15 -11.16 -10.47 -8.85
N LYS A 16 -12.25 -9.98 -9.42
CA LYS A 16 -12.99 -10.70 -10.45
C LYS A 16 -13.54 -9.76 -11.52
N VAL A 17 -13.75 -10.32 -12.69
CA VAL A 17 -14.60 -9.70 -13.72
C VAL A 17 -16.05 -9.98 -13.33
N ARG A 18 -16.88 -8.93 -13.23
CA ARG A 18 -18.31 -9.06 -12.92
C ARG A 18 -19.02 -9.75 -14.07
N GLU A 19 -19.94 -10.67 -13.77
CA GLU A 19 -20.77 -11.29 -14.79
C GLU A 19 -21.69 -10.25 -15.47
N ALA A 20 -21.88 -10.40 -16.77
CA ALA A 20 -22.79 -9.53 -17.50
C ALA A 20 -24.26 -9.91 -17.20
N SER A 21 -25.12 -8.91 -17.01
CA SER A 21 -26.54 -9.10 -16.70
C SER A 21 -27.37 -9.69 -17.84
N GLU A 22 -26.91 -9.67 -19.09
CA GLU A 22 -27.66 -10.11 -20.29
C GLU A 22 -26.77 -10.81 -21.33
N GLY A 23 -26.00 -11.83 -20.93
CA GLY A 23 -25.32 -12.74 -21.87
C GLY A 23 -24.21 -12.14 -22.75
N GLY A 24 -23.76 -10.92 -22.45
CA GLY A 24 -22.63 -10.24 -23.08
C GLY A 24 -21.33 -10.43 -22.28
N GLU A 25 -20.21 -9.97 -22.84
CA GLU A 25 -18.93 -9.89 -22.10
C GLU A 25 -18.92 -8.65 -21.20
N SER A 26 -18.79 -8.85 -19.89
CA SER A 26 -18.62 -7.75 -18.96
C SER A 26 -17.20 -7.22 -18.98
N ARG A 27 -17.05 -5.91 -18.97
CA ARG A 27 -15.74 -5.26 -18.81
C ARG A 27 -15.53 -4.67 -17.43
N ILE A 28 -16.41 -4.96 -16.47
CA ILE A 28 -16.35 -4.43 -15.12
C ILE A 28 -15.51 -5.36 -14.25
N ILE A 29 -14.44 -4.85 -13.69
CA ILE A 29 -13.71 -5.51 -12.60
C ILE A 29 -14.24 -5.01 -11.26
N GLU A 30 -14.22 -5.88 -10.24
CA GLU A 30 -14.57 -5.52 -8.88
C GLU A 30 -13.72 -6.28 -7.87
N GLY A 31 -13.54 -5.71 -6.70
CA GLY A 31 -12.79 -6.28 -5.60
C GLY A 31 -12.72 -5.34 -4.41
N TYR A 32 -11.91 -5.68 -3.43
CA TYR A 32 -11.60 -4.80 -2.31
C TYR A 32 -10.24 -4.15 -2.52
N ALA A 33 -10.18 -2.83 -2.47
CA ALA A 33 -8.92 -2.10 -2.51
C ALA A 33 -8.14 -2.26 -1.20
N LEU A 34 -8.87 -2.28 -0.07
CA LEU A 34 -8.34 -2.52 1.27
C LEU A 34 -9.37 -3.26 2.12
N LYS A 35 -8.89 -3.96 3.16
CA LYS A 35 -9.74 -4.66 4.13
C LYS A 35 -9.42 -4.18 5.55
N PHE A 36 -10.45 -4.04 6.38
CA PHE A 36 -10.32 -3.68 7.78
C PHE A 36 -10.02 -4.90 8.66
N GLY A 37 -9.30 -4.68 9.75
CA GLY A 37 -9.04 -5.69 10.77
C GLY A 37 -8.19 -6.87 10.30
N VAL A 38 -7.64 -6.82 9.08
CA VAL A 38 -6.80 -7.89 8.53
C VAL A 38 -5.34 -7.52 8.69
N ARG A 39 -4.57 -8.42 9.29
CA ARG A 39 -3.13 -8.26 9.45
C ARG A 39 -2.44 -8.36 8.09
N SER A 40 -1.60 -7.40 7.77
CA SER A 40 -0.77 -7.43 6.56
C SER A 40 0.26 -8.56 6.63
N ARG A 41 0.96 -8.79 5.54
CA ARG A 41 2.24 -9.52 5.57
C ARG A 41 3.28 -8.69 6.34
N LEU A 42 4.41 -9.30 6.62
CA LEU A 42 5.52 -8.66 7.33
C LEU A 42 6.09 -7.52 6.47
N LEU A 43 6.18 -6.34 7.05
CA LEU A 43 6.67 -5.12 6.43
C LEU A 43 8.00 -4.72 7.06
N LEU A 44 8.81 -3.98 6.32
CA LEU A 44 10.06 -3.41 6.80
C LEU A 44 10.08 -1.91 6.52
N ASP A 45 10.28 -1.12 7.55
CA ASP A 45 10.52 0.32 7.46
C ASP A 45 11.85 0.65 8.13
N TRP A 46 12.63 1.57 7.53
CA TRP A 46 13.95 1.93 8.03
C TRP A 46 13.95 2.56 9.43
N TRP A 47 12.83 3.20 9.80
CA TRP A 47 12.70 3.94 11.06
C TRP A 47 11.97 3.11 12.12
N VAL A 48 11.03 2.29 11.70
CA VAL A 48 10.17 1.49 12.58
C VAL A 48 10.76 0.10 12.84
N GLY A 49 11.48 -0.46 11.85
CA GLY A 49 11.92 -1.85 11.87
C GLY A 49 10.89 -2.76 11.20
N VAL A 50 10.77 -3.99 11.68
CA VAL A 50 9.89 -5.01 11.13
C VAL A 50 8.52 -4.95 11.81
N TYR A 51 7.45 -4.93 11.04
CA TYR A 51 6.10 -4.81 11.58
C TYR A 51 5.05 -5.45 10.68
N TYR A 52 3.90 -5.76 11.28
CA TYR A 52 2.65 -5.98 10.57
C TYR A 52 1.79 -4.72 10.63
N GLU A 53 0.86 -4.58 9.71
CA GLU A 53 -0.09 -3.47 9.68
C GLU A 53 -1.52 -3.98 9.73
N ILE A 54 -2.37 -3.27 10.47
CA ILE A 54 -3.82 -3.44 10.49
C ILE A 54 -4.45 -2.09 10.20
N LEU A 55 -5.39 -2.08 9.28
CA LEU A 55 -6.28 -0.96 9.03
C LEU A 55 -7.51 -1.11 9.93
N GLU A 56 -7.67 -0.20 10.87
CA GLU A 56 -8.80 -0.28 11.80
C GLU A 56 -10.13 0.02 11.09
N PRO A 57 -11.24 -0.65 11.47
CA PRO A 57 -12.56 -0.26 11.01
C PRO A 57 -12.81 1.23 11.30
N GLY A 58 -13.22 1.96 10.26
CA GLY A 58 -13.42 3.41 10.38
C GLY A 58 -12.17 4.27 10.14
N CYS A 59 -11.01 3.68 9.83
CA CYS A 59 -9.79 4.43 9.52
C CYS A 59 -9.92 5.33 8.27
N ILE A 60 -10.94 5.12 7.44
CA ILE A 60 -11.25 5.94 6.28
C ILE A 60 -12.76 6.14 6.16
N THR A 61 -13.16 7.34 5.74
CA THR A 61 -14.57 7.68 5.54
C THR A 61 -14.88 7.92 4.06
N ARG A 62 -16.16 7.94 3.72
CA ARG A 62 -16.61 8.26 2.37
C ARG A 62 -16.18 9.66 1.96
N GLU A 63 -16.29 10.62 2.88
CA GLU A 63 -15.89 12.01 2.66
C GLU A 63 -14.39 12.12 2.35
N THR A 64 -13.55 11.35 3.07
CA THR A 64 -12.11 11.29 2.80
C THR A 64 -11.83 10.76 1.40
N LEU A 65 -12.46 9.63 1.01
CA LEU A 65 -12.31 9.08 -0.34
C LEU A 65 -12.78 10.05 -1.42
N ASP A 66 -13.94 10.68 -1.20
CA ASP A 66 -14.51 11.64 -2.16
C ASP A 66 -13.67 12.91 -2.30
N ALA A 67 -12.87 13.26 -1.32
CA ALA A 67 -11.93 14.39 -1.41
C ALA A 67 -10.63 14.03 -2.16
N CYS A 68 -10.34 12.74 -2.34
CA CYS A 68 -9.11 12.27 -2.98
C CYS A 68 -9.18 12.31 -4.52
N ASP A 69 -8.01 12.23 -5.13
CA ASP A 69 -7.81 11.99 -6.56
C ASP A 69 -7.17 10.60 -6.71
N ILE A 70 -8.02 9.58 -6.87
CA ILE A 70 -7.63 8.16 -6.82
C ILE A 70 -7.55 7.62 -8.25
N MET A 71 -6.39 7.09 -8.62
CA MET A 71 -6.21 6.38 -9.88
C MET A 71 -6.37 4.87 -9.65
N LEU A 72 -7.01 4.17 -10.61
CA LEU A 72 -6.91 2.73 -10.71
C LEU A 72 -5.82 2.41 -11.72
N THR A 73 -4.77 1.71 -11.28
CA THR A 73 -3.58 1.42 -12.08
C THR A 73 -3.30 -0.08 -12.16
N MET A 74 -2.35 -0.47 -13.01
CA MET A 74 -1.68 -1.76 -12.95
C MET A 74 -0.28 -1.56 -12.36
N PHE A 75 0.07 -2.33 -11.32
CA PHE A 75 1.41 -2.40 -10.74
C PHE A 75 1.94 -1.08 -10.18
N HIS A 76 1.06 -0.17 -9.73
CA HIS A 76 1.39 1.21 -9.34
C HIS A 76 2.01 2.07 -10.46
N ASP A 77 1.92 1.59 -11.71
CA ASP A 77 2.42 2.33 -12.87
C ASP A 77 1.39 3.36 -13.33
N ARG A 78 1.71 4.63 -13.15
CA ARG A 78 0.85 5.75 -13.56
C ARG A 78 0.70 5.91 -15.06
N GLN A 79 1.47 5.19 -15.87
CA GLN A 79 1.29 5.11 -17.31
C GLN A 79 0.21 4.09 -17.69
N LEU A 80 -0.10 3.13 -16.80
CA LEU A 80 -1.09 2.07 -16.99
C LEU A 80 -2.38 2.38 -16.22
N ILE A 81 -3.02 3.51 -16.56
CA ILE A 81 -4.27 3.96 -15.92
C ILE A 81 -5.45 3.19 -16.50
N LEU A 82 -6.21 2.53 -15.62
CA LEU A 82 -7.42 1.77 -15.96
C LEU A 82 -8.69 2.55 -15.62
N GLY A 83 -8.62 3.45 -14.65
CA GLY A 83 -9.73 4.28 -14.21
C GLY A 83 -9.30 5.36 -13.25
N ARG A 84 -10.22 6.26 -12.89
CA ARG A 84 -9.94 7.35 -11.95
C ARG A 84 -11.21 7.79 -11.25
N SER A 85 -11.09 8.15 -9.97
CA SER A 85 -12.08 8.93 -9.24
C SER A 85 -11.43 10.23 -8.75
N LYS A 86 -11.97 11.37 -9.15
CA LYS A 86 -11.53 12.69 -8.69
C LYS A 86 -12.69 13.42 -8.05
N ASN A 87 -12.54 13.77 -6.77
CA ASN A 87 -13.62 14.37 -5.97
C ASN A 87 -14.91 13.53 -6.03
N GLY A 88 -14.77 12.21 -5.85
CA GLY A 88 -15.91 11.26 -5.87
C GLY A 88 -16.56 11.04 -7.24
N LYS A 89 -15.96 11.54 -8.32
CA LYS A 89 -16.50 11.44 -9.69
C LYS A 89 -15.49 10.80 -10.64
N GLY A 90 -15.97 9.90 -11.51
CA GLY A 90 -15.13 9.26 -12.53
C GLY A 90 -15.57 7.84 -12.83
N THR A 91 -14.70 7.10 -13.53
CA THR A 91 -14.93 5.72 -13.95
C THR A 91 -14.68 4.73 -12.82
N LEU A 92 -13.78 5.05 -11.88
CA LEU A 92 -13.56 4.28 -10.67
C LEU A 92 -14.65 4.61 -9.65
N GLN A 93 -15.39 3.60 -9.23
CA GLN A 93 -16.43 3.67 -8.22
C GLN A 93 -16.04 2.86 -6.99
N TYR A 94 -16.51 3.24 -5.82
CA TYR A 94 -16.20 2.54 -4.56
C TYR A 94 -17.33 2.71 -3.54
N GLU A 95 -17.36 1.80 -2.59
CA GLU A 95 -18.20 1.85 -1.40
C GLU A 95 -17.42 1.35 -0.19
N ILE A 96 -17.82 1.79 1.00
CA ILE A 96 -17.27 1.31 2.27
C ILE A 96 -18.31 0.41 2.92
N ASP A 97 -17.90 -0.79 3.28
CA ASP A 97 -18.69 -1.73 4.06
C ASP A 97 -17.94 -2.20 5.32
N ASN A 98 -18.45 -3.20 6.02
CA ASN A 98 -17.82 -3.74 7.21
C ASN A 98 -16.58 -4.61 6.93
N VAL A 99 -16.31 -4.94 5.67
CA VAL A 99 -15.13 -5.69 5.23
C VAL A 99 -14.00 -4.75 4.85
N GLY A 100 -14.31 -3.62 4.21
CA GLY A 100 -13.30 -2.70 3.72
C GLY A 100 -13.82 -1.68 2.72
N VAL A 101 -12.95 -1.25 1.82
CA VAL A 101 -13.30 -0.41 0.67
C VAL A 101 -13.41 -1.29 -0.57
N LYS A 102 -14.63 -1.57 -0.98
CA LYS A 102 -14.94 -2.25 -2.22
C LYS A 102 -14.90 -1.26 -3.38
N PHE A 103 -14.37 -1.68 -4.53
CA PHE A 103 -14.35 -0.88 -5.74
C PHE A 103 -14.84 -1.66 -6.94
N TRP A 104 -15.27 -0.92 -7.96
CA TRP A 104 -15.52 -1.45 -9.30
C TRP A 104 -15.18 -0.39 -10.36
N CYS A 105 -14.80 -0.86 -11.53
CA CYS A 105 -14.46 0.00 -12.65
C CYS A 105 -14.71 -0.74 -13.97
N GLU A 106 -15.34 -0.04 -14.92
CA GLU A 106 -15.41 -0.53 -16.29
C GLU A 106 -14.04 -0.32 -16.97
N MET A 107 -13.45 -1.40 -17.46
CA MET A 107 -12.15 -1.34 -18.11
C MET A 107 -12.22 -0.62 -19.45
N PRO A 108 -11.28 0.29 -19.71
CA PRO A 108 -11.23 1.02 -20.98
C PRO A 108 -11.03 0.05 -22.15
N LYS A 109 -11.56 0.43 -23.32
CA LYS A 109 -11.36 -0.32 -24.58
C LYS A 109 -9.98 0.01 -25.18
N THR A 110 -8.95 -0.33 -24.44
CA THR A 110 -7.53 -0.14 -24.77
C THR A 110 -6.77 -1.44 -24.57
N VAL A 111 -5.57 -1.54 -25.11
CA VAL A 111 -4.68 -2.70 -24.92
C VAL A 111 -4.49 -3.02 -23.43
N ASP A 112 -4.33 -2.00 -22.58
CA ASP A 112 -4.13 -2.20 -21.15
C ASP A 112 -5.40 -2.67 -20.44
N GLY A 113 -6.57 -2.13 -20.83
CA GLY A 113 -7.85 -2.59 -20.30
C GLY A 113 -8.18 -4.02 -20.69
N ASP A 114 -7.90 -4.42 -21.93
CA ASP A 114 -8.07 -5.80 -22.40
C ASP A 114 -7.09 -6.74 -21.69
N LYS A 115 -5.84 -6.33 -21.53
CA LYS A 115 -4.81 -7.06 -20.79
C LYS A 115 -5.23 -7.26 -19.32
N ALA A 116 -5.76 -6.22 -18.67
CA ALA A 116 -6.23 -6.31 -17.29
C ALA A 116 -7.34 -7.36 -17.15
N LEU A 117 -8.36 -7.33 -18.04
CA LEU A 117 -9.45 -8.30 -18.06
C LEU A 117 -8.95 -9.72 -18.24
N GLU A 118 -8.09 -9.96 -19.22
CA GLU A 118 -7.52 -11.28 -19.50
C GLU A 118 -6.73 -11.83 -18.30
N LEU A 119 -5.83 -11.04 -17.71
CA LEU A 119 -4.99 -11.47 -16.60
C LEU A 119 -5.82 -11.74 -15.32
N ILE A 120 -6.91 -10.99 -15.09
CA ILE A 120 -7.82 -11.25 -13.97
C ILE A 120 -8.65 -12.51 -14.24
N ALA A 121 -9.20 -12.65 -15.44
CA ALA A 121 -10.00 -13.81 -15.81
C ALA A 121 -9.22 -15.13 -15.71
N ARG A 122 -7.95 -15.12 -16.04
CA ARG A 122 -7.03 -16.26 -15.91
C ARG A 122 -6.55 -16.52 -14.50
N GLY A 123 -6.72 -15.56 -13.59
CA GLY A 123 -6.18 -15.64 -12.24
C GLY A 123 -4.69 -15.30 -12.13
N ASP A 124 -4.09 -14.68 -13.15
CA ASP A 124 -2.71 -14.21 -13.12
C ASP A 124 -2.58 -12.93 -12.26
N ILE A 125 -3.66 -12.14 -12.16
CA ILE A 125 -3.81 -11.01 -11.23
C ILE A 125 -4.97 -11.31 -10.29
N THR A 126 -4.68 -11.44 -8.99
CA THR A 126 -5.65 -11.84 -7.97
C THR A 126 -5.81 -10.84 -6.86
N GLY A 127 -4.96 -9.82 -6.79
CA GLY A 127 -4.91 -8.91 -5.67
C GLY A 127 -4.99 -7.44 -6.02
N CYS A 128 -5.23 -6.64 -5.01
CA CYS A 128 -5.19 -5.20 -5.07
C CYS A 128 -4.22 -4.66 -4.00
N SER A 129 -3.51 -3.61 -4.35
CA SER A 129 -2.72 -2.79 -3.44
C SER A 129 -3.22 -1.35 -3.51
N PHE A 130 -2.88 -0.53 -2.54
CA PHE A 130 -3.22 0.89 -2.55
C PHE A 130 -2.10 1.71 -1.93
N ILE A 131 -1.99 2.97 -2.35
CA ILE A 131 -1.06 3.94 -1.76
C ILE A 131 -1.85 4.99 -1.01
N TYR A 132 -1.47 5.20 0.24
CA TYR A 132 -2.12 6.16 1.13
C TYR A 132 -1.11 6.97 1.94
N SER A 133 -1.59 8.02 2.60
CA SER A 133 -0.86 8.73 3.63
C SER A 133 -1.72 8.92 4.88
N THR A 134 -1.03 9.02 6.02
CA THR A 134 -1.59 9.29 7.34
C THR A 134 -0.61 10.13 8.14
N ASP A 135 -1.06 10.79 9.19
CA ASP A 135 -0.20 11.54 10.10
C ASP A 135 0.53 10.59 11.06
N GLU A 136 1.77 10.25 10.74
CA GLU A 136 2.62 9.37 11.53
C GLU A 136 2.99 9.94 12.91
N LYS A 137 2.76 11.23 13.15
CA LYS A 137 3.06 11.90 14.42
C LYS A 137 1.87 11.87 15.39
N ASP A 138 0.67 11.67 14.88
CA ASP A 138 -0.54 11.57 15.68
C ASP A 138 -0.73 10.13 16.18
N SER A 139 -0.02 9.77 17.25
CA SER A 139 -0.06 8.42 17.82
C SER A 139 -1.41 8.08 18.49
N GLU A 140 -2.20 9.08 18.84
CA GLU A 140 -3.50 8.89 19.47
C GLU A 140 -4.58 8.56 18.44
N ASN A 141 -4.66 9.37 17.35
CA ASN A 141 -5.79 9.33 16.44
C ASN A 141 -5.47 8.78 15.05
N ALA A 142 -4.19 8.68 14.65
CA ALA A 142 -3.84 8.25 13.31
C ALA A 142 -3.08 6.92 13.28
N VAL A 143 -1.99 6.78 14.00
CA VAL A 143 -1.15 5.57 13.98
C VAL A 143 -0.64 5.23 15.38
N SER A 144 -0.77 3.98 15.78
CA SER A 144 -0.12 3.50 17.00
C SER A 144 0.60 2.17 16.75
N TYR A 145 1.57 1.86 17.61
CA TYR A 145 2.36 0.64 17.53
C TYR A 145 2.24 -0.14 18.83
N GLU A 146 2.10 -1.45 18.73
CA GLU A 146 2.17 -2.36 19.86
C GLU A 146 3.17 -3.49 19.60
N LYS A 147 3.62 -4.14 20.66
CA LYS A 147 4.50 -5.30 20.58
C LYS A 147 3.68 -6.55 20.34
N THR A 148 4.00 -7.30 19.28
CA THR A 148 3.33 -8.59 19.03
C THR A 148 3.80 -9.71 19.94
N GLY A 149 5.00 -9.56 20.53
CA GLY A 149 5.71 -10.66 21.20
C GLY A 149 6.40 -11.63 20.24
N GLU A 150 6.17 -11.51 18.95
CA GLU A 150 6.84 -12.27 17.90
C GLU A 150 8.21 -11.66 17.57
N LYS A 151 9.13 -12.50 17.07
CA LYS A 151 10.47 -12.08 16.65
C LYS A 151 10.79 -12.64 15.28
N THR A 152 11.61 -11.92 14.53
CA THR A 152 12.21 -12.42 13.29
C THR A 152 13.23 -13.52 13.62
N GLU A 153 13.70 -14.24 12.61
CA GLU A 153 14.77 -15.24 12.73
C GLU A 153 16.05 -14.63 13.34
N ASP A 154 16.31 -13.35 13.08
CA ASP A 154 17.45 -12.60 13.64
C ASP A 154 17.19 -12.07 15.07
N GLY A 155 16.04 -12.37 15.67
CA GLY A 155 15.66 -11.98 17.03
C GLY A 155 15.14 -10.54 17.17
N GLU A 156 14.88 -9.84 16.07
CA GLU A 156 14.27 -8.51 16.07
C GLU A 156 12.79 -8.60 16.45
N GLU A 157 12.33 -7.72 17.35
CA GLU A 157 10.93 -7.67 17.78
C GLU A 157 10.03 -7.16 16.65
N ILE A 158 8.96 -7.90 16.38
CA ILE A 158 7.97 -7.54 15.38
C ILE A 158 6.89 -6.68 16.02
N LEU A 159 6.62 -5.51 15.46
CA LEU A 159 5.57 -4.61 15.92
C LEU A 159 4.27 -4.86 15.14
N LEU A 160 3.15 -4.45 15.71
CA LEU A 160 1.87 -4.31 15.02
C LEU A 160 1.54 -2.83 14.93
N ARG A 161 1.41 -2.34 13.71
CA ARG A 161 1.04 -0.98 13.41
C ARG A 161 -0.46 -0.88 13.17
N HIS A 162 -1.14 -0.12 13.99
CA HIS A 162 -2.57 0.17 13.88
C HIS A 162 -2.78 1.48 13.15
N VAL A 163 -3.42 1.45 11.99
CA VAL A 163 -3.83 2.64 11.24
C VAL A 163 -5.26 2.96 11.59
N LYS A 164 -5.44 4.03 12.35
CA LYS A 164 -6.75 4.50 12.85
C LYS A 164 -7.36 5.57 11.95
N ARG A 165 -6.53 6.27 11.15
CA ARG A 165 -6.97 7.30 10.23
C ARG A 165 -6.10 7.31 8.97
N ILE A 166 -6.73 7.33 7.82
CA ILE A 166 -6.12 7.57 6.51
C ILE A 166 -6.51 8.99 6.08
N ASP A 167 -5.51 9.83 5.79
CA ASP A 167 -5.74 11.23 5.42
C ASP A 167 -5.90 11.40 3.91
N ASN A 168 -5.23 10.57 3.10
CA ASN A 168 -5.37 10.61 1.64
C ASN A 168 -5.08 9.25 1.01
N VAL A 169 -5.77 8.96 -0.11
CA VAL A 169 -5.53 7.79 -0.97
C VAL A 169 -5.14 8.28 -2.35
N TYR A 170 -4.08 7.71 -2.92
CA TYR A 170 -3.50 8.13 -4.20
C TYR A 170 -3.81 7.20 -5.34
N ASP A 171 -3.79 5.89 -5.09
CA ASP A 171 -4.18 4.88 -6.07
C ASP A 171 -4.75 3.62 -5.43
N PHE A 172 -5.51 2.91 -6.25
CA PHE A 172 -5.74 1.47 -6.15
C PHE A 172 -5.02 0.83 -7.31
N THR A 173 -4.34 -0.29 -7.11
CA THR A 173 -3.64 -0.98 -8.19
C THR A 173 -3.96 -2.46 -8.19
N ILE A 174 -4.22 -3.00 -9.38
CA ILE A 174 -4.33 -4.45 -9.55
C ILE A 174 -2.94 -5.06 -9.74
N THR A 175 -2.67 -6.18 -9.05
CA THR A 175 -1.34 -6.79 -9.02
C THR A 175 -1.43 -8.30 -8.84
N PRO A 176 -0.52 -9.10 -9.44
CA PRO A 176 -0.47 -10.55 -9.25
C PRO A 176 -0.06 -10.95 -7.83
N LYS A 177 0.71 -10.08 -7.19
CA LYS A 177 1.11 -10.23 -5.80
C LYS A 177 0.76 -8.93 -5.10
N PRO A 178 -0.36 -8.88 -4.36
CA PRO A 178 -0.62 -7.75 -3.48
C PRO A 178 0.58 -7.66 -2.53
N ALA A 179 1.28 -6.55 -2.59
CA ALA A 179 2.59 -6.29 -2.04
C ALA A 179 2.91 -7.19 -0.86
N PHE A 180 4.03 -7.94 -1.00
CA PHE A 180 4.78 -8.61 0.06
C PHE A 180 4.85 -10.14 -0.02
N GLU A 181 5.62 -10.65 -0.97
CA GLU A 181 6.65 -11.59 -0.62
C GLU A 181 7.91 -10.76 -0.32
N GLN A 182 8.50 -11.05 0.80
CA GLN A 182 9.78 -10.61 1.34
C GLN A 182 10.59 -9.73 0.39
N THR A 183 10.98 -8.55 0.87
CA THR A 183 11.96 -7.65 0.33
C THR A 183 11.50 -6.73 -0.79
N ASN A 184 11.56 -5.46 -0.44
CA ASN A 184 11.63 -4.33 -1.36
C ASN A 184 10.31 -4.07 -2.13
N VAL A 185 9.50 -3.19 -1.56
CA VAL A 185 8.92 -2.15 -2.41
C VAL A 185 10.14 -1.61 -3.14
N THR A 186 10.28 -1.97 -4.41
CA THR A 186 11.49 -1.60 -5.12
C THR A 186 11.53 -0.09 -5.10
N LYS A 187 12.72 0.49 -4.88
CA LYS A 187 12.98 1.92 -4.99
C LYS A 187 12.25 2.52 -6.18
N ARG A 188 12.13 1.75 -7.25
CA ARG A 188 11.43 2.06 -8.49
C ARG A 188 9.90 2.25 -8.33
N GLU A 189 9.21 1.38 -7.61
CA GLU A 189 7.75 1.51 -7.40
C GLU A 189 7.40 2.74 -6.56
N LEU A 190 8.27 3.09 -5.62
CA LEU A 190 8.11 4.30 -4.80
C LEU A 190 8.52 5.56 -5.59
N GLU A 191 9.54 5.49 -6.44
CA GLU A 191 9.95 6.59 -7.33
C GLU A 191 8.88 6.85 -8.40
N ASP A 192 8.32 5.81 -9.01
CA ASP A 192 7.23 5.89 -9.98
C ASP A 192 5.95 6.44 -9.32
N ALA A 193 5.75 6.18 -8.02
CA ALA A 193 4.70 6.81 -7.21
C ALA A 193 5.00 8.28 -6.83
N GLY A 194 6.13 8.84 -7.29
CA GLY A 194 6.55 10.22 -7.00
C GLY A 194 7.16 10.39 -5.61
N ILE A 195 7.59 9.31 -4.99
CA ILE A 195 8.33 9.32 -3.73
C ILE A 195 9.82 9.43 -4.07
N VAL A 196 10.39 10.60 -3.90
CA VAL A 196 11.82 10.86 -4.18
C VAL A 196 12.65 10.46 -2.95
N PHE A 197 13.59 9.55 -3.16
CA PHE A 197 14.62 9.24 -2.17
C PHE A 197 15.84 10.08 -2.48
N ASP A 198 16.39 10.75 -1.47
CA ASP A 198 17.69 11.42 -1.60
C ASP A 198 18.78 10.37 -1.87
N GLU A 199 19.33 10.36 -3.07
CA GLU A 199 20.46 9.49 -3.40
C GLU A 199 21.69 9.91 -2.59
N LYS A 200 22.21 8.98 -1.78
CA LYS A 200 23.60 9.11 -1.36
C LYS A 200 24.52 8.93 -2.58
N PRO A 201 25.60 9.69 -2.72
CA PRO A 201 26.48 9.62 -3.87
C PRO A 201 26.99 8.18 -4.07
N LYS A 202 26.93 7.71 -5.31
CA LYS A 202 27.44 6.39 -5.75
C LYS A 202 28.95 6.36 -5.53
N THR A 203 29.39 5.65 -4.50
CA THR A 203 30.76 5.18 -4.42
C THR A 203 30.79 3.79 -5.05
N SER A 204 31.50 3.66 -6.14
CA SER A 204 31.77 2.41 -6.83
C SER A 204 32.62 1.50 -5.94
N GLN A 205 32.02 0.63 -5.15
CA GLN A 205 32.68 -0.49 -4.51
C GLN A 205 31.73 -1.69 -4.46
N GLU A 206 32.28 -2.86 -4.73
CA GLU A 206 31.62 -4.17 -4.69
C GLU A 206 30.85 -4.42 -3.38
N PRO A 207 29.81 -5.28 -3.38
CA PRO A 207 28.97 -5.52 -2.21
C PRO A 207 29.81 -6.13 -1.09
N LYS A 208 30.32 -5.30 -0.20
CA LYS A 208 30.81 -5.77 1.10
C LYS A 208 29.60 -6.25 1.91
N THR A 209 29.69 -7.47 2.40
CA THR A 209 28.78 -8.02 3.42
C THR A 209 28.40 -6.94 4.42
N ILE A 210 27.13 -6.60 4.46
CA ILE A 210 26.62 -5.56 5.35
C ILE A 210 26.76 -6.08 6.76
N ASP A 211 27.64 -5.46 7.55
CA ASP A 211 27.77 -5.75 8.97
C ASP A 211 26.53 -5.22 9.71
N LEU A 212 25.55 -6.11 9.87
CA LEU A 212 24.28 -5.86 10.54
C LEU A 212 24.49 -5.39 11.99
N ALA A 213 25.58 -5.79 12.65
CA ALA A 213 25.88 -5.39 14.02
C ALA A 213 26.18 -3.88 14.11
N LYS A 214 26.99 -3.34 13.19
CA LYS A 214 27.29 -1.88 13.13
C LYS A 214 26.05 -1.05 12.81
N LYS A 215 25.15 -1.61 12.01
CA LYS A 215 23.90 -0.94 11.63
C LYS A 215 22.92 -0.86 12.82
N ARG A 216 22.87 -1.91 13.64
CA ARG A 216 22.08 -1.96 14.88
C ARG A 216 22.58 -0.97 15.92
N GLU A 217 23.88 -0.81 16.03
CA GLU A 217 24.50 0.15 16.96
C GLU A 217 24.17 1.59 16.59
N ALA A 218 24.24 1.94 15.32
CA ALA A 218 23.85 3.27 14.83
C ALA A 218 22.34 3.57 15.07
N ILE A 219 21.47 2.58 14.92
CA ILE A 219 20.02 2.72 15.20
C ILE A 219 19.80 2.91 16.70
N ARG A 220 20.53 2.20 17.56
CA ARG A 220 20.43 2.33 19.02
C ARG A 220 20.88 3.72 19.48
N GLU A 221 22.01 4.23 18.96
CA GLU A 221 22.50 5.58 19.27
C GLU A 221 21.51 6.68 18.86
N ILE A 222 20.84 6.53 17.70
CA ILE A 222 19.80 7.45 17.25
C ILE A 222 18.59 7.41 18.18
N ARG A 223 18.14 6.22 18.62
CA ARG A 223 17.03 6.05 19.57
C ARG A 223 17.33 6.69 20.92
N GLU A 224 18.55 6.54 21.42
CA GLU A 224 18.99 7.16 22.69
C GLU A 224 19.05 8.70 22.58
N ARG A 225 19.44 9.24 21.43
CA ARG A 225 19.46 10.71 21.19
C ARG A 225 18.08 11.31 21.09
N ILE A 226 17.10 10.58 20.54
CA ILE A 226 15.70 11.05 20.43
C ILE A 226 14.95 10.90 21.76
N GLY A 227 15.30 9.89 22.58
CA GLY A 227 14.69 9.66 23.90
C GLY A 227 15.15 10.62 25.01
N HIS A 228 16.13 11.49 24.76
CA HIS A 228 16.64 12.49 25.72
C HIS A 228 16.22 13.94 25.41
N THR A 229 15.26 14.14 24.50
CA THR A 229 14.71 15.46 24.22
C THR A 229 13.22 15.48 24.62
N VAL A 230 12.99 15.42 25.93
CA VAL A 230 11.75 15.85 26.61
C VAL A 230 12.15 16.69 27.80
#